data_0f623acd7722880d839994c7392b15cf
#
_entry.id   0f623acd7722880d839994c7392b15cf
#
_cell.length_a   1.000
_cell.length_b   1.000
_cell.length_c   1.000
_cell.angle_alpha   90.00
_cell.angle_beta   90.00
_cell.angle_gamma   90.00
#
_symmetry.space_group_name_H-M   'P 1'
#
loop_
_entity.id
_entity.type
_entity.pdbx_description
1 polymer ?
#
loop_
_entity_poly.entity_id
_entity_poly.type
_entity_poly.pdbx_seq_one_letter_code
_entity_poly.pdbx_strand_id
1 'polypeptide(L)'
;MRNLLHHAIVIIGGGPAGLAAAVCAKKNGVDDILIIERDTKLGGILNQCIHNGFGLHTFKEELTGPEYAQRFIDQAEELSINYWLDTMVIHISEDKMITAVNGERGLCHIKADSIILAMGCRERPRGALNIPGYRPAGIYNAGTAQRLVNIEGFMPGKEVVILGSGDIGLIMARRLTLEGAKVKLVAELMPYSGGLKRNIVQCLDDYDIPLRLSHTVVDIQGRERVEGVTIAQVDEHLCPIPGTEETYSCDTLLLSVGL
;
A
#
# COMPACT_ATOMS: atom_id res chain seq x y z
N MET A 1 -23.09 -32.44 -6.03
CA MET A 1 -23.32 -30.98 -5.91
C MET A 1 -22.53 -30.53 -4.70
N ARG A 2 -21.50 -29.67 -4.86
CA ARG A 2 -20.82 -29.06 -3.71
C ARG A 2 -21.88 -28.22 -2.99
N ASN A 3 -22.02 -28.36 -1.67
CA ASN A 3 -22.98 -27.57 -0.89
C ASN A 3 -22.78 -26.10 -1.14
N LEU A 4 -23.82 -25.43 -1.62
CA LEU A 4 -23.83 -23.96 -1.70
C LEU A 4 -23.80 -23.42 -0.27
N LEU A 5 -22.75 -22.67 0.04
CA LEU A 5 -22.63 -22.00 1.33
C LEU A 5 -23.47 -20.72 1.32
N HIS A 6 -24.07 -20.41 2.44
CA HIS A 6 -24.86 -19.18 2.61
C HIS A 6 -24.44 -18.47 3.88
N HIS A 7 -24.29 -17.14 3.79
CA HIS A 7 -24.00 -16.27 4.92
C HIS A 7 -24.83 -14.98 4.86
N ALA A 8 -25.25 -14.48 5.99
CA ALA A 8 -25.97 -13.23 6.10
C ALA A 8 -25.12 -12.04 5.62
N ILE A 9 -23.86 -11.96 6.07
CA ILE A 9 -22.91 -10.96 5.60
C ILE A 9 -21.60 -11.64 5.17
N VAL A 10 -21.15 -11.33 3.96
CA VAL A 10 -19.79 -11.68 3.50
C VAL A 10 -18.99 -10.41 3.31
N ILE A 11 -17.83 -10.35 3.96
CA ILE A 11 -16.90 -9.21 3.89
C ILE A 11 -15.70 -9.63 3.07
N ILE A 12 -15.42 -8.92 1.98
CA ILE A 12 -14.31 -9.20 1.08
C ILE A 12 -13.15 -8.28 1.43
N GLY A 13 -12.13 -8.87 2.05
CA GLY A 13 -10.93 -8.22 2.57
C GLY A 13 -10.90 -8.18 4.11
N GLY A 14 -9.88 -8.82 4.69
CA GLY A 14 -9.61 -8.88 6.13
C GLY A 14 -8.68 -7.78 6.63
N GLY A 15 -8.60 -6.64 5.91
CA GLY A 15 -7.87 -5.46 6.33
C GLY A 15 -8.63 -4.63 7.39
N PRO A 16 -8.14 -3.42 7.73
CA PRO A 16 -8.72 -2.60 8.80
C PRO A 16 -10.21 -2.32 8.62
N ALA A 17 -10.64 -2.01 7.41
CA ALA A 17 -12.04 -1.72 7.11
C ALA A 17 -12.93 -2.95 7.27
N GLY A 18 -12.47 -4.12 6.76
CA GLY A 18 -13.23 -5.36 6.86
C GLY A 18 -13.34 -5.88 8.29
N LEU A 19 -12.27 -5.84 9.05
CA LEU A 19 -12.26 -6.22 10.46
C LEU A 19 -13.17 -5.32 11.29
N ALA A 20 -13.08 -3.99 11.12
CA ALA A 20 -13.94 -3.05 11.82
C ALA A 20 -15.43 -3.26 11.48
N ALA A 21 -15.75 -3.50 10.20
CA ALA A 21 -17.10 -3.78 9.74
C ALA A 21 -17.65 -5.08 10.34
N ALA A 22 -16.85 -6.14 10.38
CA ALA A 22 -17.22 -7.43 10.95
C ALA A 22 -17.52 -7.32 12.46
N VAL A 23 -16.60 -6.71 13.21
CA VAL A 23 -16.76 -6.48 14.66
C VAL A 23 -18.00 -5.62 14.94
N CYS A 24 -18.20 -4.56 14.15
CA CYS A 24 -19.37 -3.70 14.29
C CYS A 24 -20.67 -4.46 14.01
N ALA A 25 -20.75 -5.21 12.92
CA ALA A 25 -21.92 -6.00 12.56
C ALA A 25 -22.27 -7.03 13.64
N LYS A 26 -21.26 -7.74 14.15
CA LYS A 26 -21.42 -8.75 15.21
C LYS A 26 -21.93 -8.13 16.50
N LYS A 27 -21.37 -6.99 16.94
CA LYS A 27 -21.83 -6.25 18.13
C LYS A 27 -23.26 -5.70 17.99
N ASN A 28 -23.76 -5.55 16.76
CA ASN A 28 -25.12 -5.13 16.47
C ASN A 28 -26.08 -6.30 16.15
N GLY A 29 -25.70 -7.53 16.51
CA GLY A 29 -26.61 -8.68 16.51
C GLY A 29 -26.64 -9.48 15.20
N VAL A 30 -25.69 -9.30 14.30
CA VAL A 30 -25.54 -10.18 13.13
C VAL A 30 -24.58 -11.31 13.47
N ASP A 31 -25.11 -12.51 13.60
CA ASP A 31 -24.32 -13.69 14.02
C ASP A 31 -23.55 -14.34 12.89
N ASP A 32 -24.14 -14.40 11.71
CA ASP A 32 -23.58 -15.13 10.55
C ASP A 32 -22.78 -14.17 9.63
N ILE A 33 -21.50 -14.08 9.93
CA ILE A 33 -20.54 -13.21 9.23
C ILE A 33 -19.37 -14.09 8.75
N LEU A 34 -18.97 -13.93 7.48
CA LEU A 34 -17.76 -14.50 6.92
C LEU A 34 -16.87 -13.41 6.36
N ILE A 35 -15.61 -13.35 6.81
CA ILE A 35 -14.56 -12.54 6.18
C ILE A 35 -13.80 -13.43 5.18
N ILE A 36 -13.57 -12.94 3.97
CA ILE A 36 -12.74 -13.61 2.97
C ILE A 36 -11.48 -12.76 2.73
N GLU A 37 -10.32 -13.32 3.06
CA GLU A 37 -9.02 -12.66 2.90
C GLU A 37 -8.12 -13.48 1.95
N ARG A 38 -7.51 -12.79 1.00
CA ARG A 38 -6.61 -13.42 0.02
C ARG A 38 -5.21 -13.72 0.54
N ASP A 39 -4.77 -12.99 1.57
CA ASP A 39 -3.46 -13.18 2.19
C ASP A 39 -3.51 -14.33 3.22
N THR A 40 -2.35 -14.75 3.69
CA THR A 40 -2.17 -15.81 4.69
C THR A 40 -2.55 -15.38 6.11
N LYS A 41 -2.85 -14.10 6.31
CA LYS A 41 -3.21 -13.51 7.60
C LYS A 41 -4.13 -12.30 7.44
N LEU A 42 -4.92 -12.04 8.49
CA LEU A 42 -5.72 -10.82 8.61
C LEU A 42 -4.83 -9.59 8.84
N GLY A 43 -5.40 -8.38 8.71
CA GLY A 43 -4.74 -7.10 8.96
C GLY A 43 -4.44 -6.28 7.70
N GLY A 44 -4.38 -6.94 6.53
CA GLY A 44 -4.18 -6.29 5.24
C GLY A 44 -2.95 -5.39 5.20
N ILE A 45 -3.09 -4.16 4.67
CA ILE A 45 -2.00 -3.19 4.52
C ILE A 45 -1.32 -2.80 5.84
N LEU A 46 -2.03 -2.90 6.98
CA LEU A 46 -1.47 -2.56 8.28
C LEU A 46 -0.27 -3.44 8.64
N ASN A 47 -0.24 -4.69 8.19
CA ASN A 47 0.85 -5.61 8.49
C ASN A 47 2.22 -5.12 8.01
N GLN A 48 2.26 -4.33 6.94
CA GLN A 48 3.51 -3.74 6.43
C GLN A 48 3.81 -2.34 6.98
N CYS A 49 2.84 -1.70 7.64
CA CYS A 49 2.96 -0.35 8.21
C CYS A 49 3.58 -0.42 9.61
N ILE A 50 4.87 -0.76 9.70
CA ILE A 50 5.58 -0.94 10.99
C ILE A 50 5.94 0.37 11.69
N HIS A 51 5.58 1.52 11.12
CA HIS A 51 5.74 2.84 11.72
C HIS A 51 4.58 3.16 12.67
N ASN A 52 4.80 4.07 13.61
CA ASN A 52 3.78 4.60 14.52
C ASN A 52 2.82 5.56 13.82
N GLY A 53 1.70 5.84 14.49
CA GLY A 53 0.70 6.83 14.07
C GLY A 53 -0.71 6.29 13.96
N PHE A 54 -0.91 5.02 14.29
CA PHE A 54 -2.23 4.39 14.36
C PHE A 54 -2.79 4.41 15.78
N GLY A 55 -4.10 4.24 15.93
CA GLY A 55 -4.76 3.99 17.21
C GLY A 55 -5.16 5.22 18.03
N LEU A 56 -4.57 6.39 17.83
CA LEU A 56 -4.80 7.59 18.65
C LEU A 56 -6.29 7.97 18.79
N HIS A 57 -7.04 7.92 17.70
CA HIS A 57 -8.47 8.23 17.72
C HIS A 57 -9.32 7.09 18.26
N THR A 58 -8.97 5.85 17.94
CA THR A 58 -9.79 4.66 18.26
C THR A 58 -9.49 4.11 19.65
N PHE A 59 -8.21 3.93 19.97
CA PHE A 59 -7.76 3.27 21.20
C PHE A 59 -7.15 4.24 22.21
N LYS A 60 -6.94 5.53 21.85
CA LYS A 60 -6.25 6.54 22.66
C LYS A 60 -4.80 6.16 22.98
N GLU A 61 -4.21 5.30 22.17
CA GLU A 61 -2.84 4.82 22.24
C GLU A 61 -2.16 5.04 20.88
N GLU A 62 -0.86 5.31 20.89
CA GLU A 62 -0.06 5.35 19.67
C GLU A 62 0.46 3.94 19.37
N LEU A 63 0.01 3.37 18.27
CA LEU A 63 0.29 2.01 17.85
C LEU A 63 1.00 2.00 16.49
N THR A 64 1.72 0.93 16.21
CA THR A 64 2.13 0.56 14.85
C THR A 64 0.95 -0.05 14.09
N GLY A 65 1.07 -0.18 12.75
CA GLY A 65 0.04 -0.84 11.95
C GLY A 65 -0.30 -2.26 12.40
N PRO A 66 0.70 -3.15 12.61
CA PRO A 66 0.45 -4.51 13.11
C PRO A 66 -0.25 -4.54 14.48
N GLU A 67 0.16 -3.69 15.41
CA GLU A 67 -0.50 -3.60 16.74
C GLU A 67 -1.96 -3.15 16.61
N TYR A 68 -2.22 -2.16 15.77
CA TYR A 68 -3.60 -1.72 15.49
C TYR A 68 -4.43 -2.84 14.84
N ALA A 69 -3.88 -3.57 13.88
CA ALA A 69 -4.56 -4.71 13.26
C ALA A 69 -4.87 -5.78 14.28
N GLN A 70 -3.90 -6.12 15.16
CA GLN A 70 -4.07 -7.14 16.19
C GLN A 70 -5.21 -6.84 17.13
N ARG A 71 -5.41 -5.58 17.53
CA ARG A 71 -6.55 -5.16 18.39
C ARG A 71 -7.91 -5.51 17.78
N PHE A 72 -8.05 -5.45 16.47
CA PHE A 72 -9.27 -5.83 15.77
C PHE A 72 -9.36 -7.33 15.49
N ILE A 73 -8.23 -7.99 15.27
CA ILE A 73 -8.17 -9.45 15.13
C ILE A 73 -8.61 -10.12 16.44
N ASP A 74 -8.07 -9.68 17.57
CA ASP A 74 -8.44 -10.18 18.89
C ASP A 74 -9.95 -10.04 19.13
N GLN A 75 -10.53 -8.88 18.79
CA GLN A 75 -11.98 -8.69 18.90
C GLN A 75 -12.78 -9.62 17.97
N ALA A 76 -12.28 -9.87 16.76
CA ALA A 76 -12.94 -10.79 15.82
C ALA A 76 -12.92 -12.23 16.35
N GLU A 77 -11.81 -12.65 16.95
CA GLU A 77 -11.65 -13.97 17.58
C GLU A 77 -12.53 -14.11 18.84
N GLU A 78 -12.51 -13.14 19.74
CA GLU A 78 -13.38 -13.10 20.93
C GLU A 78 -14.87 -13.19 20.57
N LEU A 79 -15.27 -12.56 19.49
CA LEU A 79 -16.64 -12.58 18.97
C LEU A 79 -16.93 -13.81 18.10
N SER A 80 -15.97 -14.73 17.93
CA SER A 80 -16.08 -15.92 17.10
C SER A 80 -16.54 -15.62 15.65
N ILE A 81 -15.99 -14.58 15.04
CA ILE A 81 -16.27 -14.23 13.65
C ILE A 81 -15.50 -15.18 12.73
N ASN A 82 -16.20 -15.82 11.80
CA ASN A 82 -15.58 -16.72 10.85
C ASN A 82 -14.78 -15.96 9.79
N TYR A 83 -13.60 -16.49 9.44
CA TYR A 83 -12.80 -15.96 8.33
C TYR A 83 -12.10 -17.09 7.54
N TRP A 84 -11.88 -16.82 6.26
CA TRP A 84 -11.11 -17.67 5.37
C TRP A 84 -9.90 -16.92 4.86
N LEU A 85 -8.73 -17.45 5.12
CA LEU A 85 -7.44 -16.99 4.59
C LEU A 85 -7.12 -17.70 3.27
N ASP A 86 -6.08 -17.24 2.57
CA ASP A 86 -5.64 -17.80 1.28
C ASP A 86 -6.80 -17.96 0.28
N THR A 87 -7.80 -17.08 0.37
CA THR A 87 -9.03 -17.18 -0.39
C THR A 87 -9.23 -15.95 -1.27
N MET A 88 -9.08 -16.13 -2.58
CA MET A 88 -9.23 -15.07 -3.56
C MET A 88 -10.65 -15.06 -4.13
N VAL A 89 -11.37 -13.96 -3.95
CA VAL A 89 -12.64 -13.72 -4.65
C VAL A 89 -12.33 -13.33 -6.09
N ILE A 90 -12.90 -14.06 -7.05
CA ILE A 90 -12.68 -13.85 -8.49
C ILE A 90 -13.91 -13.30 -9.21
N HIS A 91 -15.10 -13.47 -8.65
CA HIS A 91 -16.34 -12.96 -9.25
C HIS A 91 -17.41 -12.74 -8.20
N ILE A 92 -18.25 -11.72 -8.43
CA ILE A 92 -19.45 -11.41 -7.67
C ILE A 92 -20.56 -11.17 -8.69
N SER A 93 -21.63 -11.95 -8.64
CA SER A 93 -22.78 -11.77 -9.51
C SER A 93 -23.79 -10.76 -8.95
N GLU A 94 -24.70 -10.28 -9.78
CA GLU A 94 -25.77 -9.33 -9.40
C GLU A 94 -26.68 -9.88 -8.30
N ASP A 95 -26.91 -11.20 -8.30
CA ASP A 95 -27.67 -11.90 -7.27
C ASP A 95 -26.86 -12.21 -6.01
N LYS A 96 -25.68 -11.58 -5.83
CA LYS A 96 -24.80 -11.72 -4.67
C LYS A 96 -24.25 -13.15 -4.47
N MET A 97 -23.99 -13.84 -5.55
CA MET A 97 -23.22 -15.07 -5.55
C MET A 97 -21.73 -14.74 -5.69
N ILE A 98 -20.94 -15.14 -4.72
CA ILE A 98 -19.50 -14.94 -4.69
C ILE A 98 -18.83 -16.22 -5.16
N THR A 99 -17.94 -16.10 -6.14
CA THR A 99 -17.05 -17.17 -6.56
C THR A 99 -15.65 -16.89 -6.03
N ALA A 100 -15.10 -17.81 -5.27
CA ALA A 100 -13.78 -17.69 -4.66
C ALA A 100 -12.93 -18.94 -4.92
N VAL A 101 -11.60 -18.76 -4.91
CA VAL A 101 -10.63 -19.85 -5.03
C VAL A 101 -9.79 -19.89 -3.76
N ASN A 102 -9.64 -21.07 -3.21
CA ASN A 102 -8.82 -21.37 -2.03
C ASN A 102 -7.95 -22.59 -2.31
N GLY A 103 -6.72 -22.61 -1.82
CA GLY A 103 -5.77 -23.69 -2.07
C GLY A 103 -6.24 -25.07 -1.59
N GLU A 104 -6.92 -25.12 -0.44
CA GLU A 104 -7.41 -26.35 0.17
C GLU A 104 -8.83 -26.70 -0.28
N ARG A 105 -9.71 -25.70 -0.37
CA ARG A 105 -11.14 -25.85 -0.67
C ARG A 105 -11.43 -25.91 -2.19
N GLY A 106 -10.49 -25.47 -3.02
CA GLY A 106 -10.66 -25.30 -4.45
C GLY A 106 -11.63 -24.17 -4.81
N LEU A 107 -12.42 -24.35 -5.86
CA LEU A 107 -13.44 -23.39 -6.29
C LEU A 107 -14.65 -23.46 -5.37
N CYS A 108 -15.00 -22.34 -4.75
CA CYS A 108 -16.12 -22.21 -3.83
C CYS A 108 -17.16 -21.23 -4.37
N HIS A 109 -18.44 -21.55 -4.11
CA HIS A 109 -19.56 -20.66 -4.37
C HIS A 109 -20.28 -20.34 -3.06
N ILE A 110 -20.43 -19.04 -2.76
CA ILE A 110 -20.99 -18.54 -1.52
C ILE A 110 -22.10 -17.55 -1.85
N LYS A 111 -23.29 -17.81 -1.37
CA LYS A 111 -24.42 -16.88 -1.43
C LYS A 111 -24.39 -15.97 -0.21
N ALA A 112 -24.58 -14.68 -0.44
CA ALA A 112 -24.66 -13.70 0.65
C ALA A 112 -25.97 -12.93 0.60
N ASP A 113 -26.53 -12.57 1.76
CA ASP A 113 -27.65 -11.64 1.82
C ASP A 113 -27.13 -10.21 1.64
N SER A 114 -25.94 -9.90 2.18
CA SER A 114 -25.25 -8.65 2.01
C SER A 114 -23.75 -8.85 1.81
N ILE A 115 -23.12 -8.00 0.97
CA ILE A 115 -21.68 -8.04 0.70
C ILE A 115 -21.08 -6.70 1.09
N ILE A 116 -19.99 -6.73 1.85
CA ILE A 116 -19.18 -5.55 2.16
C ILE A 116 -17.85 -5.67 1.41
N LEU A 117 -17.56 -4.68 0.55
CA LEU A 117 -16.33 -4.60 -0.20
C LEU A 117 -15.29 -3.80 0.59
N ALA A 118 -14.28 -4.50 1.13
CA ALA A 118 -13.20 -3.93 1.94
C ALA A 118 -11.82 -4.29 1.39
N MET A 119 -11.71 -4.40 0.06
CA MET A 119 -10.55 -4.94 -0.66
C MET A 119 -9.36 -3.98 -0.73
N GLY A 120 -9.48 -2.77 -0.17
CA GLY A 120 -8.47 -1.73 -0.29
C GLY A 120 -8.39 -1.14 -1.71
N CYS A 121 -7.26 -0.56 -2.03
CA CYS A 121 -6.99 0.07 -3.32
C CYS A 121 -5.60 -0.31 -3.83
N ARG A 122 -5.26 0.16 -5.02
CA ARG A 122 -3.92 0.04 -5.60
C ARG A 122 -3.32 1.40 -5.83
N GLU A 123 -2.03 1.51 -5.57
CA GLU A 123 -1.26 2.68 -5.96
C GLU A 123 -1.26 2.82 -7.48
N ARG A 124 -1.18 4.05 -7.93
CA ARG A 124 -1.12 4.39 -9.36
C ARG A 124 0.15 3.80 -9.98
N PRO A 125 0.03 2.87 -10.95
CA PRO A 125 1.19 2.21 -11.54
C PRO A 125 1.93 3.16 -12.50
N ARG A 126 3.20 2.87 -12.78
CA ARG A 126 4.04 3.64 -13.71
C ARG A 126 3.36 3.90 -15.06
N GLY A 127 2.64 2.90 -15.58
CA GLY A 127 1.94 3.05 -16.86
C GLY A 127 0.86 4.14 -16.89
N ALA A 128 0.23 4.41 -15.75
CA ALA A 128 -0.76 5.48 -15.62
C ALA A 128 -0.13 6.88 -15.45
N LEU A 129 1.17 6.94 -15.13
CA LEU A 129 1.89 8.22 -14.95
C LEU A 129 2.51 8.71 -16.26
N ASN A 130 2.55 7.87 -17.29
CA ASN A 130 3.15 8.20 -18.60
C ASN A 130 4.58 8.76 -18.50
N ILE A 131 5.37 8.31 -17.53
CA ILE A 131 6.78 8.75 -17.39
C ILE A 131 7.56 8.26 -18.63
N PRO A 132 8.24 9.15 -19.35
CA PRO A 132 9.09 8.78 -20.49
C PRO A 132 10.23 7.85 -20.11
N GLY A 133 10.90 7.28 -21.11
CA GLY A 133 12.06 6.43 -20.94
C GLY A 133 11.73 4.94 -20.93
N TYR A 134 12.72 4.15 -20.53
CA TYR A 134 12.64 2.69 -20.53
C TYR A 134 11.76 2.14 -19.41
N ARG A 135 11.47 0.83 -19.47
CA ARG A 135 10.68 0.10 -18.45
C ARG A 135 11.48 -1.05 -17.85
N PRO A 136 12.66 -0.78 -17.28
CA PRO A 136 13.50 -1.80 -16.70
C PRO A 136 12.96 -2.29 -15.37
N ALA A 137 13.57 -3.33 -14.81
CA ALA A 137 13.41 -3.68 -13.40
C ALA A 137 13.91 -2.53 -12.49
N GLY A 138 13.45 -2.46 -11.24
CA GLY A 138 13.85 -1.42 -10.29
C GLY A 138 12.86 -0.25 -10.18
N ILE A 139 11.72 -0.31 -10.86
CA ILE A 139 10.64 0.67 -10.71
C ILE A 139 9.54 0.03 -9.85
N TYR A 140 9.28 0.59 -8.68
CA TYR A 140 8.31 0.08 -7.73
C TYR A 140 7.37 1.18 -7.24
N ASN A 141 6.13 0.81 -6.95
CA ASN A 141 5.29 1.64 -6.10
C ASN A 141 5.81 1.59 -4.65
N ALA A 142 5.64 2.67 -3.90
CA ALA A 142 6.16 2.78 -2.54
C ALA A 142 5.60 1.71 -1.60
N GLY A 143 4.30 1.40 -1.69
CA GLY A 143 3.67 0.34 -0.90
C GLY A 143 4.14 -1.06 -1.29
N THR A 144 4.46 -1.30 -2.58
CA THR A 144 5.09 -2.56 -3.00
C THR A 144 6.49 -2.70 -2.40
N ALA A 145 7.31 -1.64 -2.45
CA ALA A 145 8.63 -1.64 -1.82
C ALA A 145 8.53 -1.80 -0.30
N GLN A 146 7.52 -1.20 0.34
CA GLN A 146 7.25 -1.37 1.76
C GLN A 146 6.97 -2.84 2.11
N ARG A 147 6.16 -3.54 1.31
CA ARG A 147 5.92 -4.97 1.50
C ARG A 147 7.21 -5.77 1.33
N LEU A 148 7.96 -5.53 0.27
CA LEU A 148 9.23 -6.23 0.03
C LEU A 148 10.18 -6.12 1.23
N VAL A 149 10.37 -4.92 1.77
CA VAL A 149 11.27 -4.69 2.90
C VAL A 149 10.70 -5.23 4.21
N ASN A 150 9.45 -4.89 4.54
CA ASN A 150 8.90 -5.10 5.87
C ASN A 150 8.28 -6.49 6.09
N ILE A 151 7.86 -7.17 5.02
CA ILE A 151 7.24 -8.50 5.10
C ILE A 151 8.12 -9.58 4.50
N GLU A 152 8.67 -9.32 3.30
CA GLU A 152 9.38 -10.35 2.54
C GLU A 152 10.91 -10.36 2.83
N GLY A 153 11.45 -9.30 3.45
CA GLY A 153 12.88 -9.17 3.78
C GLY A 153 13.78 -8.90 2.56
N PHE A 154 13.23 -8.35 1.48
CA PHE A 154 13.99 -8.03 0.26
C PHE A 154 14.21 -6.54 0.11
N MET A 155 15.45 -6.14 -0.20
CA MET A 155 15.78 -4.77 -0.57
C MET A 155 15.46 -4.53 -2.05
N PRO A 156 14.64 -3.51 -2.40
CA PRO A 156 14.34 -3.18 -3.80
C PRO A 156 15.55 -2.67 -4.56
N GLY A 157 16.50 -2.03 -3.88
CA GLY A 157 17.75 -1.56 -4.44
C GLY A 157 18.64 -0.85 -3.43
N LYS A 158 19.79 -0.34 -3.88
CA LYS A 158 20.81 0.30 -3.04
C LYS A 158 20.89 1.81 -3.20
N GLU A 159 20.61 2.32 -4.39
CA GLU A 159 20.59 3.75 -4.70
C GLU A 159 19.21 4.14 -5.24
N VAL A 160 18.48 4.94 -4.50
CA VAL A 160 17.04 5.15 -4.70
C VAL A 160 16.72 6.60 -4.96
N VAL A 161 15.90 6.86 -5.98
CA VAL A 161 15.18 8.12 -6.20
C VAL A 161 13.71 7.86 -5.92
N ILE A 162 13.05 8.79 -5.24
CA ILE A 162 11.63 8.70 -4.91
C ILE A 162 10.87 9.82 -5.62
N LEU A 163 9.79 9.48 -6.32
CA LEU A 163 8.85 10.44 -6.89
C LEU A 163 7.57 10.48 -6.05
N GLY A 164 7.28 11.64 -5.50
CA GLY A 164 6.16 11.92 -4.62
C GLY A 164 6.53 11.98 -3.14
N SER A 165 6.12 13.05 -2.47
CA SER A 165 6.40 13.35 -1.05
C SER A 165 5.18 13.17 -0.14
N GLY A 166 4.25 12.30 -0.51
CA GLY A 166 3.23 11.82 0.39
C GLY A 166 3.83 10.98 1.54
N ASP A 167 3.07 10.75 2.61
CA ASP A 167 3.57 10.07 3.81
C ASP A 167 4.29 8.75 3.53
N ILE A 168 3.75 7.93 2.62
CA ILE A 168 4.39 6.64 2.28
C ILE A 168 5.76 6.84 1.63
N GLY A 169 5.90 7.83 0.74
CA GLY A 169 7.20 8.15 0.11
C GLY A 169 8.23 8.59 1.15
N LEU A 170 7.82 9.47 2.09
CA LEU A 170 8.68 9.94 3.17
C LEU A 170 9.08 8.81 4.12
N ILE A 171 8.12 7.99 4.55
CA ILE A 171 8.36 6.85 5.43
C ILE A 171 9.32 5.84 4.76
N MET A 172 9.14 5.59 3.45
CA MET A 172 10.02 4.70 2.73
C MET A 172 11.42 5.29 2.50
N ALA A 173 11.57 6.61 2.34
CA ALA A 173 12.88 7.26 2.31
C ALA A 173 13.68 6.94 3.58
N ARG A 174 13.08 7.16 4.74
CA ARG A 174 13.68 6.80 6.04
C ARG A 174 13.91 5.30 6.16
N ARG A 175 12.91 4.49 5.82
CA ARG A 175 12.99 3.03 6.00
C ARG A 175 14.14 2.42 5.19
N LEU A 176 14.27 2.78 3.91
CA LEU A 176 15.34 2.30 3.04
C LEU A 176 16.72 2.76 3.52
N THR A 177 16.82 4.00 4.02
CA THR A 177 18.07 4.52 4.59
C THR A 177 18.49 3.73 5.81
N LEU A 178 17.56 3.38 6.71
CA LEU A 178 17.83 2.54 7.88
C LEU A 178 18.28 1.13 7.51
N GLU A 179 17.84 0.60 6.37
CA GLU A 179 18.27 -0.70 5.85
C GLU A 179 19.55 -0.61 4.99
N GLY A 180 20.20 0.56 4.96
CA GLY A 180 21.49 0.74 4.32
C GLY A 180 21.44 1.16 2.85
N ALA A 181 20.30 1.47 2.28
CA ALA A 181 20.22 2.09 0.96
C ALA A 181 20.55 3.58 1.03
N LYS A 182 21.06 4.13 -0.08
CA LYS A 182 21.26 5.56 -0.25
C LYS A 182 20.08 6.17 -1.00
N VAL A 183 19.22 6.89 -0.30
CA VAL A 183 18.18 7.69 -0.92
C VAL A 183 18.81 8.99 -1.42
N LYS A 184 18.84 9.20 -2.75
CA LYS A 184 19.47 10.36 -3.39
C LYS A 184 18.66 11.62 -3.21
N LEU A 185 17.35 11.52 -3.37
CA LEU A 185 16.38 12.61 -3.21
C LEU A 185 14.94 12.10 -3.22
N VAL A 186 14.04 12.96 -2.78
CA VAL A 186 12.60 12.88 -3.04
C VAL A 186 12.22 14.03 -3.96
N ALA A 187 11.63 13.74 -5.12
CA ALA A 187 11.07 14.72 -6.05
C ALA A 187 9.56 14.84 -5.83
N GLU A 188 9.05 16.06 -5.80
CA GLU A 188 7.63 16.36 -5.62
C GLU A 188 7.16 17.32 -6.71
N LEU A 189 6.10 16.93 -7.41
CA LEU A 189 5.51 17.72 -8.49
C LEU A 189 4.97 19.06 -8.02
N MET A 190 4.37 19.09 -6.82
CA MET A 190 3.78 20.29 -6.24
C MET A 190 4.85 21.18 -5.59
N PRO A 191 4.59 22.49 -5.43
CA PRO A 191 5.48 23.38 -4.70
C PRO A 191 5.45 23.20 -3.18
N TYR A 192 4.83 22.13 -2.70
CA TYR A 192 4.74 21.73 -1.30
C TYR A 192 4.66 20.22 -1.17
N SER A 193 5.11 19.68 -0.03
CA SER A 193 4.96 18.27 0.29
C SER A 193 3.53 17.95 0.70
N GLY A 194 2.99 16.81 0.19
CA GLY A 194 1.69 16.28 0.60
C GLY A 194 1.71 15.51 1.91
N GLY A 195 2.89 15.18 2.44
CA GLY A 195 3.05 14.45 3.69
C GLY A 195 2.96 15.33 4.94
N LEU A 196 2.77 14.70 6.09
CA LEU A 196 2.73 15.38 7.37
C LEU A 196 4.08 16.03 7.69
N LYS A 197 4.06 17.25 8.26
CA LYS A 197 5.28 17.99 8.60
C LYS A 197 6.26 17.19 9.47
N ARG A 198 5.74 16.40 10.42
CA ARG A 198 6.58 15.53 11.25
C ARG A 198 7.35 14.50 10.42
N ASN A 199 6.74 13.96 9.35
CA ASN A 199 7.37 12.99 8.48
C ASN A 199 8.43 13.63 7.58
N ILE A 200 8.27 14.91 7.19
CA ILE A 200 9.33 15.66 6.50
C ILE A 200 10.57 15.71 7.40
N VAL A 201 10.43 16.14 8.64
CA VAL A 201 11.55 16.23 9.59
C VAL A 201 12.15 14.84 9.86
N GLN A 202 11.34 13.90 10.34
CA GLN A 202 11.83 12.59 10.81
C GLN A 202 12.30 11.65 9.69
N CYS A 203 11.86 11.88 8.44
CA CYS A 203 12.17 10.99 7.34
C CYS A 203 13.14 11.60 6.32
N LEU A 204 13.25 12.92 6.24
CA LEU A 204 14.16 13.57 5.31
C LEU A 204 15.22 14.40 6.03
N ASP A 205 14.82 15.38 6.87
CA ASP A 205 15.77 16.32 7.49
C ASP A 205 16.76 15.58 8.41
N ASP A 206 16.29 14.64 9.25
CA ASP A 206 17.13 13.84 10.16
C ASP A 206 18.14 12.92 9.41
N TYR A 207 17.96 12.73 8.11
CA TYR A 207 18.80 11.85 7.27
C TYR A 207 19.49 12.60 6.13
N ASP A 208 19.42 13.92 6.10
CA ASP A 208 19.99 14.77 5.04
C ASP A 208 19.53 14.38 3.63
N ILE A 209 18.27 13.91 3.49
CA ILE A 209 17.68 13.53 2.20
C ILE A 209 17.06 14.75 1.54
N PRO A 210 17.56 15.18 0.35
CA PRO A 210 17.04 16.36 -0.33
C PRO A 210 15.58 16.18 -0.79
N LEU A 211 14.74 17.20 -0.52
CA LEU A 211 13.40 17.34 -1.09
C LEU A 211 13.42 18.37 -2.23
N ARG A 212 13.09 17.92 -3.43
CA ARG A 212 13.00 18.77 -4.63
C ARG A 212 11.54 19.04 -4.95
N LEU A 213 11.03 20.17 -4.49
CA LEU A 213 9.67 20.63 -4.80
C LEU A 213 9.58 21.21 -6.21
N SER A 214 8.40 21.18 -6.81
CA SER A 214 8.16 21.58 -8.22
C SER A 214 9.07 20.84 -9.21
N HIS A 215 9.29 19.53 -8.97
CA HIS A 215 10.08 18.67 -9.85
C HIS A 215 9.35 17.37 -10.15
N THR A 216 9.55 16.87 -11.36
CA THR A 216 9.04 15.55 -11.76
C THR A 216 10.08 14.74 -12.50
N VAL A 217 9.86 13.43 -12.60
CA VAL A 217 10.71 12.55 -13.40
C VAL A 217 10.33 12.68 -14.87
N VAL A 218 11.31 13.01 -15.71
CA VAL A 218 11.13 13.21 -17.16
C VAL A 218 11.78 12.14 -18.02
N ASP A 219 12.70 11.34 -17.47
CA ASP A 219 13.30 10.20 -18.18
C ASP A 219 13.76 9.12 -17.19
N ILE A 220 13.73 7.86 -17.64
CA ILE A 220 14.24 6.69 -16.93
C ILE A 220 15.23 5.97 -17.82
N GLN A 221 16.45 5.81 -17.33
CA GLN A 221 17.57 5.19 -18.04
C GLN A 221 17.79 3.75 -17.57
N GLY A 222 18.34 2.93 -18.45
CA GLY A 222 18.62 1.51 -18.20
C GLY A 222 17.66 0.58 -18.93
N ARG A 223 18.16 -0.55 -19.42
CA ARG A 223 17.35 -1.53 -20.19
C ARG A 223 16.91 -2.71 -19.34
N GLU A 224 17.83 -3.34 -18.63
CA GLU A 224 17.53 -4.48 -17.76
C GLU A 224 17.07 -4.01 -16.38
N ARG A 225 17.77 -3.04 -15.81
CA ARG A 225 17.45 -2.40 -14.55
C ARG A 225 17.61 -0.89 -14.70
N VAL A 226 17.01 -0.13 -13.78
CA VAL A 226 17.21 1.32 -13.66
C VAL A 226 18.69 1.58 -13.42
N GLU A 227 19.29 2.46 -14.24
CA GLU A 227 20.66 2.94 -14.13
C GLU A 227 20.72 4.42 -13.78
N GLY A 228 19.61 5.12 -14.03
CA GLY A 228 19.48 6.53 -13.71
C GLY A 228 18.07 7.04 -13.94
N VAL A 229 17.80 8.20 -13.33
CA VAL A 229 16.55 8.94 -13.45
C VAL A 229 16.88 10.40 -13.68
N THR A 230 16.24 11.01 -14.66
CA THR A 230 16.31 12.46 -14.89
C THR A 230 15.07 13.13 -14.33
N ILE A 231 15.25 14.12 -13.50
CA ILE A 231 14.19 15.01 -13.03
C ILE A 231 14.32 16.38 -13.71
N ALA A 232 13.20 17.11 -13.80
CA ALA A 232 13.20 18.51 -14.25
C ALA A 232 12.26 19.33 -13.38
N GLN A 233 12.54 20.63 -13.27
CA GLN A 233 11.63 21.58 -12.66
C GLN A 233 10.37 21.72 -13.51
N VAL A 234 9.22 21.94 -12.87
CA VAL A 234 7.95 22.19 -13.56
C VAL A 234 7.49 23.65 -13.35
N ASP A 235 6.77 24.16 -14.32
CA ASP A 235 6.11 25.46 -14.29
C ASP A 235 4.78 25.43 -13.51
N GLU A 236 4.05 26.54 -13.51
CA GLU A 236 2.72 26.66 -12.87
C GLU A 236 1.65 25.77 -13.48
N HIS A 237 1.86 25.28 -14.72
CA HIS A 237 0.99 24.34 -15.40
C HIS A 237 1.44 22.89 -15.23
N LEU A 238 2.43 22.65 -14.36
CA LEU A 238 3.04 21.33 -14.10
C LEU A 238 3.74 20.73 -15.33
N CYS A 239 4.17 21.58 -16.27
CA CYS A 239 4.92 21.19 -17.44
C CYS A 239 6.43 21.28 -17.16
N PRO A 240 7.25 20.27 -17.55
CA PRO A 240 8.70 20.36 -17.39
C PRO A 240 9.31 21.55 -18.12
N ILE A 241 10.20 22.27 -17.44
CA ILE A 241 10.90 23.42 -17.99
C ILE A 241 12.18 22.95 -18.66
N PRO A 242 12.34 23.10 -20.00
CA PRO A 242 13.53 22.68 -20.71
C PRO A 242 14.80 23.40 -20.19
N GLY A 243 15.90 22.63 -20.06
CA GLY A 243 17.18 23.13 -19.56
C GLY A 243 17.33 23.09 -18.03
N THR A 244 16.36 22.53 -17.32
CA THR A 244 16.41 22.31 -15.87
C THR A 244 16.64 20.84 -15.50
N GLU A 245 16.95 20.00 -16.49
CA GLU A 245 17.12 18.58 -16.30
C GLU A 245 18.35 18.26 -15.45
N GLU A 246 18.15 17.45 -14.41
CA GLU A 246 19.20 16.89 -13.57
C GLU A 246 19.11 15.37 -13.57
N THR A 247 20.22 14.69 -13.90
CA THR A 247 20.27 13.21 -13.92
C THR A 247 20.96 12.68 -12.67
N TYR A 248 20.33 11.71 -12.06
CA TYR A 248 20.81 11.00 -10.87
C TYR A 248 21.02 9.52 -11.20
N SER A 249 22.24 9.02 -10.99
CA SER A 249 22.49 7.59 -11.06
C SER A 249 21.78 6.90 -9.90
N CYS A 250 21.02 5.87 -10.20
CA CYS A 250 20.31 5.07 -9.19
C CYS A 250 19.94 3.71 -9.80
N ASP A 251 19.69 2.72 -8.95
CA ASP A 251 19.24 1.39 -9.37
C ASP A 251 17.74 1.17 -9.11
N THR A 252 17.09 2.15 -8.48
CA THR A 252 15.69 2.04 -8.08
C THR A 252 14.97 3.38 -8.13
N LEU A 253 13.80 3.39 -8.76
CA LEU A 253 12.83 4.48 -8.72
C LEU A 253 11.59 4.03 -7.94
N LEU A 254 11.28 4.73 -6.85
CA LEU A 254 10.05 4.56 -6.10
C LEU A 254 9.01 5.58 -6.53
N LEU A 255 7.78 5.11 -6.75
CA LEU A 255 6.63 5.93 -7.11
C LEU A 255 5.68 6.01 -5.91
N SER A 256 5.53 7.22 -5.36
CA SER A 256 4.61 7.54 -4.26
C SER A 256 3.64 8.66 -4.66
N VAL A 257 2.95 8.45 -5.77
CA VAL A 257 2.16 9.49 -6.48
C VAL A 257 0.64 9.30 -6.32
N GLY A 258 0.24 8.68 -5.24
CA GLY A 258 -1.16 8.48 -4.84
C GLY A 258 -1.79 7.17 -5.35
N LEU A 259 -3.07 7.05 -5.08
CA LEU A 259 -3.93 5.88 -5.27
C LEU A 259 -4.83 6.05 -6.47
#